data_80f8dccb8e97e67450ff388eebfdeddc
#
_entry.id   80f8dccb8e97e67450ff388eebfdeddc
#
_cell.length_a   1.000
_cell.length_b   1.000
_cell.length_c   1.000
_cell.angle_alpha   90.00
_cell.angle_beta   90.00
_cell.angle_gamma   90.00
#
_symmetry.space_group_name_H-M   'P 1'
#
loop_
_entity.id
_entity.type
_entity.pdbx_description
1 polymer ?
#
loop_
_entity_poly.entity_id
_entity_poly.type
_entity_poly.pdbx_seq_one_letter_code
_entity_poly.pdbx_strand_id
1 'polypeptide(L)'
;MAGKITVPYVRQSKGGDRLAMVTAYDTPGARIADEAGVDIILVGDSLANVVLGFDSTLSVDIDVMVHHTAAVARAKPNALLVGDMPWLSYHVSTEETIRNAGRLVREGGAEAVKLEGGRKRIRAVEAILDAEIPVMGHLGLTPQSVHAMGGYKVQGKAGSAAKELVADAVALAEAGVFALVLEGIPDLLAAVVTREVPVPTIGIGAGLETDGQVLVFHDLLGLNTGHVPRFVRRYADLHGAAVDAMQRYVEDVRKGAFPNDEESYHMSEEAAAALLAE
;
A
#
# COMPACT_ATOMS: atom_id res chain seq x y z
N MET A 1 -9.50 -7.32 21.93
CA MET A 1 -9.01 -6.60 20.75
C MET A 1 -7.50 -6.70 20.78
N ALA A 2 -6.86 -7.11 19.69
CA ALA A 2 -5.41 -7.07 19.56
C ALA A 2 -4.94 -5.61 19.78
N GLY A 3 -3.80 -5.41 20.46
CA GLY A 3 -3.26 -4.08 20.67
C GLY A 3 -2.78 -3.45 19.35
N LYS A 4 -2.48 -2.15 19.37
CA LYS A 4 -1.90 -1.42 18.22
C LYS A 4 -0.59 -2.08 17.77
N ILE A 5 -0.49 -2.41 16.47
CA ILE A 5 0.75 -2.92 15.85
C ILE A 5 1.74 -1.75 15.69
N THR A 6 2.97 -1.97 16.13
CA THR A 6 4.02 -0.94 16.15
C THR A 6 5.27 -1.42 15.40
N VAL A 7 6.17 -0.49 15.05
CA VAL A 7 7.46 -0.82 14.42
C VAL A 7 8.28 -1.83 15.23
N PRO A 8 8.41 -1.71 16.57
CA PRO A 8 9.08 -2.74 17.38
C PRO A 8 8.42 -4.12 17.27
N TYR A 9 7.09 -4.20 17.26
CA TYR A 9 6.37 -5.47 17.05
C TYR A 9 6.73 -6.09 15.71
N VAL A 10 6.64 -5.33 14.61
CA VAL A 10 7.00 -5.83 13.27
C VAL A 10 8.44 -6.31 13.25
N ARG A 11 9.37 -5.55 13.82
CA ARG A 11 10.80 -5.94 13.88
C ARG A 11 11.04 -7.24 14.64
N GLN A 12 10.31 -7.46 15.74
CA GLN A 12 10.39 -8.68 16.56
C GLN A 12 9.76 -9.91 15.90
N SER A 13 8.92 -9.74 14.88
CA SER A 13 8.27 -10.85 14.14
C SER A 13 9.23 -11.59 13.20
N LYS A 14 10.52 -11.19 13.14
CA LYS A 14 11.53 -11.88 12.33
C LYS A 14 11.63 -13.35 12.72
N GLY A 15 11.38 -14.24 11.75
CA GLY A 15 11.44 -15.69 11.95
C GLY A 15 10.33 -16.27 12.85
N GLY A 16 9.35 -15.45 13.23
CA GLY A 16 8.16 -15.84 14.02
C GLY A 16 6.91 -15.98 13.16
N ASP A 17 5.77 -15.48 13.68
CA ASP A 17 4.52 -15.48 12.97
C ASP A 17 4.61 -14.61 11.73
N ARG A 18 4.00 -15.08 10.63
CA ARG A 18 4.05 -14.39 9.34
C ARG A 18 3.20 -13.13 9.35
N LEU A 19 3.77 -12.05 8.87
CA LEU A 19 3.11 -10.76 8.76
C LEU A 19 2.22 -10.69 7.53
N ALA A 20 0.98 -10.26 7.71
CA ALA A 20 0.06 -9.93 6.64
C ALA A 20 0.09 -8.41 6.39
N MET A 21 0.45 -8.01 5.19
CA MET A 21 0.45 -6.62 4.76
C MET A 21 -0.45 -6.44 3.54
N VAL A 22 -1.16 -5.33 3.47
CA VAL A 22 -1.97 -4.98 2.31
C VAL A 22 -1.87 -3.48 2.06
N THR A 23 -2.08 -3.05 0.81
CA THR A 23 -2.22 -1.61 0.54
C THR A 23 -3.62 -1.13 0.91
N ALA A 24 -3.77 0.15 1.25
CA ALA A 24 -5.05 0.85 1.28
C ALA A 24 -4.84 2.32 0.92
N TYR A 25 -5.89 2.98 0.41
CA TYR A 25 -5.73 4.32 -0.16
C TYR A 25 -6.80 5.31 0.32
N ASP A 26 -7.76 4.83 1.10
CA ASP A 26 -8.86 5.60 1.66
C ASP A 26 -9.35 5.03 3.01
N THR A 27 -10.28 5.72 3.65
CA THR A 27 -10.83 5.31 4.94
C THR A 27 -11.63 4.00 4.87
N PRO A 28 -12.50 3.74 3.87
CA PRO A 28 -13.20 2.46 3.76
C PRO A 28 -12.25 1.27 3.56
N GLY A 29 -11.29 1.39 2.65
CA GLY A 29 -10.29 0.35 2.40
C GLY A 29 -9.44 0.06 3.64
N ALA A 30 -9.05 1.11 4.38
CA ALA A 30 -8.31 0.97 5.63
C ALA A 30 -9.11 0.24 6.71
N ARG A 31 -10.41 0.52 6.86
CA ARG A 31 -11.29 -0.17 7.81
C ARG A 31 -11.43 -1.65 7.46
N ILE A 32 -11.67 -1.97 6.19
CA ILE A 32 -11.75 -3.36 5.73
C ILE A 32 -10.46 -4.10 6.05
N ALA A 33 -9.30 -3.50 5.78
CA ALA A 33 -8.00 -4.10 6.06
C ALA A 33 -7.78 -4.32 7.56
N ASP A 34 -8.07 -3.32 8.39
CA ASP A 34 -7.88 -3.39 9.84
C ASP A 34 -8.85 -4.40 10.50
N GLU A 35 -10.12 -4.42 10.10
CA GLU A 35 -11.12 -5.39 10.56
C GLU A 35 -10.77 -6.82 10.14
N ALA A 36 -10.10 -7.01 8.99
CA ALA A 36 -9.58 -8.28 8.54
C ALA A 36 -8.34 -8.75 9.34
N GLY A 37 -7.76 -7.91 10.19
CA GLY A 37 -6.65 -8.24 11.06
C GLY A 37 -5.29 -8.24 10.36
N VAL A 38 -5.06 -7.39 9.35
CA VAL A 38 -3.72 -7.22 8.77
C VAL A 38 -2.78 -6.54 9.76
N ASP A 39 -1.49 -6.88 9.70
CA ASP A 39 -0.48 -6.29 10.59
C ASP A 39 0.00 -4.93 10.10
N ILE A 40 0.06 -4.74 8.78
CA ILE A 40 0.60 -3.53 8.17
C ILE A 40 -0.32 -3.04 7.04
N ILE A 41 -0.65 -1.76 7.05
CA ILE A 41 -1.30 -1.07 5.94
C ILE A 41 -0.29 -0.16 5.26
N LEU A 42 -0.09 -0.34 3.96
CA LEU A 42 0.75 0.50 3.13
C LEU A 42 -0.11 1.45 2.29
N VAL A 43 0.12 2.73 2.40
CA VAL A 43 -0.34 3.67 1.37
C VAL A 43 0.75 3.71 0.29
N GLY A 44 0.63 2.78 -0.68
CA GLY A 44 1.62 2.60 -1.73
C GLY A 44 1.43 3.58 -2.90
N ASP A 45 2.52 3.93 -3.59
CA ASP A 45 2.46 4.73 -4.83
C ASP A 45 1.76 3.99 -5.98
N SER A 46 1.51 2.68 -5.84
CA SER A 46 0.61 1.89 -6.69
C SER A 46 -0.81 2.48 -6.81
N LEU A 47 -1.20 3.42 -5.89
CA LEU A 47 -2.43 4.21 -6.05
C LEU A 47 -2.50 4.93 -7.40
N ALA A 48 -1.35 5.30 -7.96
CA ALA A 48 -1.27 5.90 -9.29
C ALA A 48 -2.01 5.04 -10.32
N ASN A 49 -1.79 3.73 -10.29
CA ASN A 49 -2.37 2.79 -11.24
C ASN A 49 -3.80 2.41 -10.86
N VAL A 50 -4.04 1.96 -9.61
CA VAL A 50 -5.29 1.29 -9.23
C VAL A 50 -6.38 2.23 -8.74
N VAL A 51 -6.04 3.49 -8.38
CA VAL A 51 -6.99 4.51 -7.92
C VAL A 51 -7.11 5.65 -8.92
N LEU A 52 -5.97 6.18 -9.39
CA LEU A 52 -5.92 7.37 -10.23
C LEU A 52 -5.90 7.07 -11.73
N GLY A 53 -5.68 5.80 -12.14
CA GLY A 53 -5.73 5.37 -13.53
C GLY A 53 -4.52 5.80 -14.37
N PHE A 54 -3.40 6.14 -13.74
CA PHE A 54 -2.15 6.40 -14.46
C PHE A 54 -1.46 5.12 -14.87
N ASP A 55 -0.71 5.16 -15.95
CA ASP A 55 0.07 4.01 -16.45
C ASP A 55 1.32 3.72 -15.61
N SER A 56 1.77 4.66 -14.78
CA SER A 56 3.01 4.56 -14.02
C SER A 56 2.90 5.20 -12.63
N THR A 57 3.56 4.59 -11.64
CA THR A 57 3.72 5.14 -10.29
C THR A 57 4.52 6.45 -10.27
N LEU A 58 5.29 6.74 -11.33
CA LEU A 58 6.06 7.98 -11.49
C LEU A 58 5.18 9.24 -11.60
N SER A 59 3.88 9.07 -11.84
CA SER A 59 2.93 10.17 -12.07
C SER A 59 2.41 10.81 -10.77
N VAL A 60 2.69 10.22 -9.61
CA VAL A 60 2.23 10.76 -8.32
C VAL A 60 3.38 11.43 -7.58
N ASP A 61 3.04 12.53 -6.91
CA ASP A 61 3.95 13.31 -6.09
C ASP A 61 3.67 13.13 -4.59
N ILE A 62 4.43 13.84 -3.77
CA ILE A 62 4.31 13.78 -2.31
C ILE A 62 2.96 14.33 -1.81
N ASP A 63 2.34 15.29 -2.50
CA ASP A 63 1.06 15.89 -2.09
C ASP A 63 -0.07 14.86 -2.21
N VAL A 64 -0.08 14.10 -3.30
CA VAL A 64 -1.02 12.98 -3.50
C VAL A 64 -0.82 11.91 -2.43
N MET A 65 0.43 11.53 -2.16
CA MET A 65 0.73 10.52 -1.15
C MET A 65 0.32 10.95 0.26
N VAL A 66 0.58 12.19 0.64
CA VAL A 66 0.14 12.77 1.92
C VAL A 66 -1.39 12.77 2.01
N HIS A 67 -2.10 13.18 0.95
CA HIS A 67 -3.57 13.20 0.91
C HIS A 67 -4.17 11.82 1.19
N HIS A 68 -3.72 10.79 0.47
CA HIS A 68 -4.21 9.42 0.63
C HIS A 68 -3.79 8.81 1.98
N THR A 69 -2.57 9.07 2.45
CA THR A 69 -2.10 8.64 3.76
C THR A 69 -2.98 9.21 4.88
N ALA A 70 -3.32 10.51 4.80
CA ALA A 70 -4.23 11.15 5.75
C ALA A 70 -5.65 10.57 5.70
N ALA A 71 -6.13 10.15 4.52
CA ALA A 71 -7.42 9.48 4.38
C ALA A 71 -7.44 8.12 5.10
N VAL A 72 -6.38 7.33 4.97
CA VAL A 72 -6.19 6.05 5.66
C VAL A 72 -6.04 6.25 7.17
N ALA A 73 -5.21 7.22 7.59
CA ALA A 73 -4.97 7.52 9.01
C ALA A 73 -6.25 7.89 9.77
N ARG A 74 -7.24 8.53 9.10
CA ARG A 74 -8.55 8.85 9.71
C ARG A 74 -9.39 7.62 10.08
N ALA A 75 -9.10 6.45 9.51
CA ALA A 75 -9.69 5.19 9.95
C ALA A 75 -9.20 4.76 11.34
N LYS A 76 -8.06 5.30 11.81
CA LYS A 76 -7.38 4.95 13.08
C LYS A 76 -7.10 3.44 13.18
N PRO A 77 -6.41 2.83 12.20
CA PRO A 77 -6.20 1.39 12.17
C PRO A 77 -5.33 0.94 13.35
N ASN A 78 -5.57 -0.29 13.83
CA ASN A 78 -4.65 -0.98 14.74
C ASN A 78 -3.41 -1.49 14.00
N ALA A 79 -3.50 -1.77 12.71
CA ALA A 79 -2.38 -2.09 11.84
C ALA A 79 -1.35 -0.93 11.78
N LEU A 80 -0.06 -1.26 11.65
CA LEU A 80 0.99 -0.25 11.44
C LEU A 80 0.76 0.46 10.10
N LEU A 81 0.64 1.79 10.13
CA LEU A 81 0.45 2.61 8.93
C LEU A 81 1.79 3.06 8.36
N VAL A 82 2.10 2.61 7.14
CA VAL A 82 3.31 2.97 6.39
C VAL A 82 2.93 3.83 5.18
N GLY A 83 3.56 5.00 5.03
CA GLY A 83 3.42 5.86 3.85
C GLY A 83 4.57 5.65 2.87
N ASP A 84 4.25 5.49 1.59
CA ASP A 84 5.27 5.34 0.54
C ASP A 84 5.82 6.69 0.11
N MET A 85 7.13 6.81 0.02
CA MET A 85 7.80 7.97 -0.56
C MET A 85 7.80 7.85 -2.09
N PRO A 86 7.11 8.72 -2.83
CA PRO A 86 7.01 8.61 -4.28
C PRO A 86 8.34 8.98 -4.96
N TRP A 87 8.44 8.66 -6.23
CA TRP A 87 9.61 9.01 -7.04
C TRP A 87 9.95 10.50 -6.95
N LEU A 88 11.24 10.82 -6.93
CA LEU A 88 11.87 12.14 -6.70
C LEU A 88 11.74 12.71 -5.28
N SER A 89 10.87 12.23 -4.42
CA SER A 89 10.71 12.78 -3.07
C SER A 89 11.91 12.54 -2.14
N TYR A 90 12.82 11.61 -2.51
CA TYR A 90 14.03 11.25 -1.75
C TYR A 90 15.31 11.17 -2.59
N HIS A 91 15.31 11.81 -3.77
CA HIS A 91 16.42 11.72 -4.73
C HIS A 91 17.22 13.00 -4.85
N VAL A 92 16.65 14.15 -4.51
CA VAL A 92 17.20 15.48 -4.83
C VAL A 92 18.22 15.92 -3.78
N SER A 93 17.83 15.97 -2.52
CA SER A 93 18.72 16.34 -1.42
C SER A 93 18.30 15.64 -0.11
N THR A 94 19.21 15.63 0.87
CA THR A 94 18.94 15.09 2.20
C THR A 94 17.84 15.89 2.91
N GLU A 95 17.88 17.21 2.82
CA GLU A 95 16.92 18.12 3.44
C GLU A 95 15.52 17.93 2.87
N GLU A 96 15.41 17.76 1.55
CA GLU A 96 14.13 17.48 0.90
C GLU A 96 13.60 16.08 1.26
N THR A 97 14.49 15.10 1.33
CA THR A 97 14.15 13.73 1.79
C THR A 97 13.53 13.73 3.17
N ILE A 98 14.17 14.39 4.16
CA ILE A 98 13.66 14.51 5.52
C ILE A 98 12.33 15.26 5.54
N ARG A 99 12.22 16.37 4.80
CA ARG A 99 11.00 17.17 4.73
C ARG A 99 9.82 16.36 4.19
N ASN A 100 10.03 15.59 3.12
CA ASN A 100 8.99 14.79 2.49
C ASN A 100 8.58 13.59 3.38
N ALA A 101 9.52 12.90 4.01
CA ALA A 101 9.23 11.88 5.02
C ALA A 101 8.44 12.46 6.21
N GLY A 102 8.87 13.62 6.70
CA GLY A 102 8.20 14.36 7.78
C GLY A 102 6.78 14.79 7.42
N ARG A 103 6.50 15.11 6.16
CA ARG A 103 5.14 15.40 5.67
C ARG A 103 4.23 14.18 5.73
N LEU A 104 4.70 13.01 5.30
CA LEU A 104 3.94 11.76 5.41
C LEU A 104 3.57 11.44 6.86
N VAL A 105 4.47 11.71 7.82
CA VAL A 105 4.20 11.50 9.25
C VAL A 105 3.28 12.58 9.80
N ARG A 106 3.64 13.86 9.67
CA ARG A 106 2.95 14.97 10.33
C ARG A 106 1.59 15.30 9.71
N GLU A 107 1.53 15.35 8.37
CA GLU A 107 0.32 15.74 7.62
C GLU A 107 -0.48 14.49 7.22
N GLY A 108 0.22 13.41 6.82
CA GLY A 108 -0.37 12.14 6.41
C GLY A 108 -0.78 11.24 7.58
N GLY A 109 -0.15 11.37 8.75
CA GLY A 109 -0.41 10.51 9.90
C GLY A 109 0.23 9.12 9.79
N ALA A 110 1.20 8.91 8.88
CA ALA A 110 1.98 7.68 8.81
C ALA A 110 2.85 7.49 10.08
N GLU A 111 3.09 6.24 10.46
CA GLU A 111 3.94 5.88 11.61
C GLU A 111 5.34 5.43 11.16
N ALA A 112 5.48 5.15 9.87
CA ALA A 112 6.74 4.84 9.20
C ALA A 112 6.64 5.21 7.71
N VAL A 113 7.77 5.27 7.03
CA VAL A 113 7.82 5.49 5.58
C VAL A 113 8.48 4.33 4.86
N LYS A 114 8.13 4.12 3.57
CA LYS A 114 8.81 3.18 2.68
C LYS A 114 9.51 3.93 1.56
N LEU A 115 10.66 3.43 1.11
CA LEU A 115 11.35 3.93 -0.08
C LEU A 115 12.04 2.80 -0.84
N GLU A 116 12.27 3.03 -2.15
CA GLU A 116 12.83 2.05 -3.08
C GLU A 116 14.32 2.24 -3.34
N GLY A 117 15.03 1.11 -3.40
CA GLY A 117 16.42 1.02 -3.80
C GLY A 117 17.33 0.51 -2.69
N GLY A 118 18.52 0.03 -3.10
CA GLY A 118 19.52 -0.55 -2.22
C GLY A 118 20.56 0.45 -1.72
N ARG A 119 21.84 0.06 -1.73
CA ARG A 119 22.99 0.85 -1.21
C ARG A 119 23.05 2.30 -1.72
N LYS A 120 22.51 2.59 -2.90
CA LYS A 120 22.40 3.97 -3.45
C LYS A 120 21.49 4.87 -2.59
N ARG A 121 20.66 4.31 -1.71
CA ARG A 121 19.70 5.02 -0.88
C ARG A 121 20.08 5.08 0.60
N ILE A 122 21.22 4.49 1.00
CA ILE A 122 21.66 4.47 2.40
C ILE A 122 21.67 5.87 3.01
N ARG A 123 22.23 6.87 2.31
CA ARG A 123 22.25 8.26 2.79
C ARG A 123 20.85 8.82 3.04
N ALA A 124 19.87 8.48 2.20
CA ALA A 124 18.49 8.91 2.39
C ALA A 124 17.85 8.19 3.59
N VAL A 125 18.10 6.86 3.71
CA VAL A 125 17.62 6.05 4.83
C VAL A 125 18.17 6.57 6.16
N GLU A 126 19.48 6.75 6.27
CA GLU A 126 20.14 7.28 7.47
C GLU A 126 19.59 8.65 7.87
N ALA A 127 19.41 9.55 6.90
CA ALA A 127 18.88 10.89 7.16
C ALA A 127 17.44 10.89 7.69
N ILE A 128 16.59 9.97 7.20
CA ILE A 128 15.23 9.80 7.70
C ILE A 128 15.24 9.22 9.12
N LEU A 129 16.10 8.21 9.35
CA LEU A 129 16.26 7.59 10.67
C LEU A 129 16.83 8.57 11.71
N ASP A 130 17.77 9.43 11.33
CA ASP A 130 18.30 10.50 12.19
C ASP A 130 17.22 11.54 12.56
N ALA A 131 16.18 11.67 11.73
CA ALA A 131 14.99 12.46 12.05
C ALA A 131 13.93 11.67 12.84
N GLU A 132 14.28 10.52 13.41
CA GLU A 132 13.44 9.65 14.25
C GLU A 132 12.22 9.08 13.52
N ILE A 133 12.25 8.99 12.18
CA ILE A 133 11.21 8.40 11.35
C ILE A 133 11.62 6.98 10.98
N PRO A 134 10.84 5.93 11.33
CA PRO A 134 11.16 4.56 10.96
C PRO A 134 11.06 4.33 9.44
N VAL A 135 11.99 3.56 8.88
CA VAL A 135 12.07 3.30 7.44
C VAL A 135 11.90 1.81 7.12
N MET A 136 11.05 1.51 6.16
CA MET A 136 10.93 0.23 5.46
C MET A 136 11.67 0.33 4.12
N GLY A 137 12.59 -0.59 3.83
CA GLY A 137 13.27 -0.64 2.54
C GLY A 137 12.47 -1.44 1.50
N HIS A 138 12.77 -1.24 0.21
CA HIS A 138 12.13 -1.98 -0.88
C HIS A 138 13.17 -2.33 -1.95
N LEU A 139 13.33 -3.63 -2.24
CA LEU A 139 14.30 -4.19 -3.17
C LEU A 139 13.64 -5.13 -4.19
N GLY A 140 14.38 -5.41 -5.24
CA GLY A 140 13.95 -6.27 -6.35
C GLY A 140 13.40 -5.45 -7.50
N LEU A 141 12.21 -5.76 -7.97
CA LEU A 141 11.47 -4.90 -8.88
C LEU A 141 11.04 -3.65 -8.10
N THR A 142 11.60 -2.53 -8.47
CA THR A 142 11.26 -1.21 -7.92
C THR A 142 10.52 -0.43 -9.00
N PRO A 143 9.18 -0.29 -8.95
CA PRO A 143 8.37 0.38 -9.96
C PRO A 143 8.85 1.78 -10.32
N GLN A 144 9.36 2.52 -9.35
CA GLN A 144 9.94 3.85 -9.56
C GLN A 144 11.20 3.85 -10.44
N SER A 145 11.86 2.70 -10.60
CA SER A 145 13.03 2.52 -11.45
C SER A 145 12.71 1.89 -12.81
N VAL A 146 11.42 1.82 -13.20
CA VAL A 146 10.94 1.10 -14.39
C VAL A 146 11.68 1.46 -15.67
N HIS A 147 12.00 2.74 -15.88
CA HIS A 147 12.75 3.19 -17.07
C HIS A 147 14.20 2.70 -17.05
N ALA A 148 14.86 2.72 -15.90
CA ALA A 148 16.24 2.22 -15.76
C ALA A 148 16.30 0.69 -15.90
N MET A 149 15.24 -0.03 -15.51
CA MET A 149 15.13 -1.49 -15.63
C MET A 149 14.65 -1.93 -17.01
N GLY A 150 14.18 -1.02 -17.86
CA GLY A 150 13.61 -1.32 -19.17
C GLY A 150 12.31 -2.11 -19.08
N GLY A 151 11.44 -1.78 -18.12
CA GLY A 151 10.12 -2.37 -17.90
C GLY A 151 10.01 -3.18 -16.60
N TYR A 152 8.81 -3.67 -16.32
CA TYR A 152 8.50 -4.52 -15.15
C TYR A 152 9.03 -5.93 -15.38
N LYS A 153 10.23 -6.22 -14.88
CA LYS A 153 10.93 -7.50 -15.06
C LYS A 153 11.36 -8.06 -13.71
N VAL A 154 11.28 -9.39 -13.57
CA VAL A 154 11.82 -10.09 -12.39
C VAL A 154 13.31 -9.82 -12.28
N GLN A 155 13.74 -9.33 -11.12
CA GLN A 155 15.11 -8.93 -10.82
C GLN A 155 15.91 -10.09 -10.18
N GLY A 156 17.24 -10.00 -10.16
CA GLY A 156 18.08 -10.98 -9.46
C GLY A 156 18.17 -12.37 -10.12
N LYS A 157 17.81 -12.53 -11.39
CA LYS A 157 17.88 -13.81 -12.11
C LYS A 157 19.31 -14.26 -12.42
N ALA A 158 20.24 -13.33 -12.64
CA ALA A 158 21.65 -13.64 -12.87
C ALA A 158 22.39 -13.69 -11.55
N GLY A 159 23.39 -14.57 -11.43
CA GLY A 159 24.12 -14.78 -10.18
C GLY A 159 24.81 -13.52 -9.65
N SER A 160 25.34 -12.65 -10.51
CA SER A 160 25.90 -11.35 -10.10
C SER A 160 24.82 -10.39 -9.57
N ALA A 161 23.67 -10.27 -10.27
CA ALA A 161 22.57 -9.43 -9.82
C ALA A 161 21.93 -9.96 -8.51
N ALA A 162 21.89 -11.28 -8.32
CA ALA A 162 21.44 -11.87 -7.06
C ALA A 162 22.38 -11.50 -5.90
N LYS A 163 23.70 -11.58 -6.08
CA LYS A 163 24.69 -11.19 -5.07
C LYS A 163 24.59 -9.70 -4.71
N GLU A 164 24.40 -8.83 -5.72
CA GLU A 164 24.19 -7.40 -5.50
C GLU A 164 22.93 -7.14 -4.67
N LEU A 165 21.83 -7.84 -4.95
CA LEU A 165 20.59 -7.68 -4.20
C LEU A 165 20.72 -8.14 -2.75
N VAL A 166 21.44 -9.24 -2.48
CA VAL A 166 21.76 -9.66 -1.12
C VAL A 166 22.60 -8.61 -0.40
N ALA A 167 23.64 -8.07 -1.06
CA ALA A 167 24.47 -7.01 -0.50
C ALA A 167 23.69 -5.73 -0.22
N ASP A 168 22.74 -5.37 -1.09
CA ASP A 168 21.84 -4.25 -0.89
C ASP A 168 20.90 -4.45 0.31
N ALA A 169 20.38 -5.67 0.49
CA ALA A 169 19.52 -6.01 1.63
C ALA A 169 20.27 -5.94 2.96
N VAL A 170 21.47 -6.49 3.02
CA VAL A 170 22.34 -6.44 4.23
C VAL A 170 22.65 -4.98 4.56
N ALA A 171 23.08 -4.18 3.59
CA ALA A 171 23.43 -2.78 3.82
C ALA A 171 22.21 -1.94 4.31
N LEU A 172 21.01 -2.18 3.79
CA LEU A 172 19.80 -1.51 4.29
C LEU A 172 19.47 -1.93 5.74
N ALA A 173 19.62 -3.22 6.06
CA ALA A 173 19.40 -3.71 7.41
C ALA A 173 20.42 -3.12 8.41
N GLU A 174 21.71 -3.03 8.01
CA GLU A 174 22.76 -2.37 8.78
C GLU A 174 22.53 -0.87 8.97
N ALA A 175 21.96 -0.19 7.94
CA ALA A 175 21.55 1.21 8.04
C ALA A 175 20.36 1.43 9.01
N GLY A 176 19.65 0.38 9.41
CA GLY A 176 18.63 0.45 10.45
C GLY A 176 17.18 0.39 9.98
N VAL A 177 16.89 0.00 8.72
CA VAL A 177 15.50 -0.24 8.31
C VAL A 177 14.86 -1.29 9.21
N PHE A 178 13.55 -1.14 9.51
CA PHE A 178 12.87 -2.08 10.40
C PHE A 178 12.32 -3.32 9.67
N ALA A 179 12.13 -3.25 8.36
CA ALA A 179 11.66 -4.33 7.49
C ALA A 179 12.07 -4.07 6.04
N LEU A 180 12.03 -5.12 5.20
CA LEU A 180 12.36 -5.05 3.77
C LEU A 180 11.22 -5.64 2.94
N VAL A 181 10.70 -4.90 1.97
CA VAL A 181 9.87 -5.45 0.89
C VAL A 181 10.78 -6.05 -0.17
N LEU A 182 10.45 -7.27 -0.61
CA LEU A 182 11.13 -7.98 -1.69
C LEU A 182 10.12 -8.23 -2.81
N GLU A 183 10.25 -7.51 -3.93
CA GLU A 183 9.30 -7.58 -5.03
C GLU A 183 9.90 -8.22 -6.28
N GLY A 184 9.15 -9.16 -6.89
CA GLY A 184 9.44 -9.68 -8.21
C GLY A 184 10.86 -10.25 -8.34
N ILE A 185 11.29 -11.07 -7.39
CA ILE A 185 12.58 -11.77 -7.38
C ILE A 185 12.36 -13.29 -7.29
N PRO A 186 13.33 -14.13 -7.71
CA PRO A 186 13.25 -15.58 -7.53
C PRO A 186 13.06 -15.95 -6.05
N ASP A 187 12.25 -16.95 -5.79
CA ASP A 187 11.93 -17.48 -4.47
C ASP A 187 13.19 -17.93 -3.67
N LEU A 188 14.11 -18.62 -4.32
CA LEU A 188 15.39 -18.99 -3.72
C LEU A 188 16.22 -17.76 -3.30
N LEU A 189 16.22 -16.70 -4.11
CA LEU A 189 16.92 -15.46 -3.74
C LEU A 189 16.26 -14.78 -2.54
N ALA A 190 14.92 -14.75 -2.51
CA ALA A 190 14.18 -14.22 -1.36
C ALA A 190 14.48 -15.01 -0.08
N ALA A 191 14.54 -16.34 -0.16
CA ALA A 191 14.93 -17.20 0.97
C ALA A 191 16.34 -16.90 1.48
N VAL A 192 17.29 -16.67 0.56
CA VAL A 192 18.66 -16.28 0.93
C VAL A 192 18.65 -14.92 1.63
N VAL A 193 18.03 -13.90 1.04
CA VAL A 193 17.93 -12.56 1.65
C VAL A 193 17.30 -12.64 3.04
N THR A 194 16.16 -13.34 3.15
CA THR A 194 15.44 -13.50 4.43
C THR A 194 16.32 -14.08 5.53
N ARG A 195 17.18 -15.05 5.20
CA ARG A 195 18.11 -15.63 6.16
C ARG A 195 19.26 -14.71 6.55
N GLU A 196 19.78 -13.92 5.59
CA GLU A 196 20.96 -13.08 5.78
C GLU A 196 20.67 -11.78 6.55
N VAL A 197 19.41 -11.28 6.56
CA VAL A 197 19.07 -10.02 7.22
C VAL A 197 18.39 -10.23 8.57
N PRO A 198 18.70 -9.40 9.59
CA PRO A 198 18.12 -9.52 10.94
C PRO A 198 16.75 -8.87 11.08
N VAL A 199 16.18 -8.34 9.99
CA VAL A 199 14.88 -7.67 9.96
C VAL A 199 13.87 -8.50 9.15
N PRO A 200 12.55 -8.38 9.41
CA PRO A 200 11.54 -9.10 8.63
C PRO A 200 11.56 -8.72 7.16
N THR A 201 11.35 -9.71 6.30
CA THR A 201 11.16 -9.53 4.87
C THR A 201 9.70 -9.74 4.50
N ILE A 202 9.15 -8.87 3.65
CA ILE A 202 7.77 -8.92 3.16
C ILE A 202 7.81 -9.17 1.66
N GLY A 203 7.30 -10.32 1.22
CA GLY A 203 7.34 -10.72 -0.19
C GLY A 203 6.13 -10.22 -0.99
N ILE A 204 6.38 -9.89 -2.24
CA ILE A 204 5.38 -9.74 -3.30
C ILE A 204 5.95 -10.28 -4.60
N GLY A 205 5.45 -11.44 -5.05
CA GLY A 205 6.08 -12.15 -6.17
C GLY A 205 7.52 -12.60 -5.88
N ALA A 206 7.81 -12.95 -4.61
CA ALA A 206 9.12 -13.35 -4.12
C ALA A 206 9.11 -14.75 -3.45
N GLY A 207 8.05 -15.54 -3.66
CA GLY A 207 7.92 -16.88 -3.06
C GLY A 207 7.43 -16.85 -1.61
N LEU A 208 7.49 -18.02 -0.96
CA LEU A 208 6.89 -18.28 0.35
C LEU A 208 7.84 -18.00 1.52
N GLU A 209 9.15 -18.02 1.31
CA GLU A 209 10.17 -18.06 2.37
C GLU A 209 10.50 -16.69 2.98
N THR A 210 9.64 -15.68 2.78
CA THR A 210 9.71 -14.38 3.46
C THR A 210 8.93 -14.41 4.78
N ASP A 211 9.22 -13.48 5.69
CA ASP A 211 8.56 -13.40 7.01
C ASP A 211 7.12 -12.86 6.91
N GLY A 212 6.72 -12.30 5.77
CA GLY A 212 5.37 -11.83 5.50
C GLY A 212 5.10 -11.70 4.01
N GLN A 213 3.87 -11.29 3.65
CA GLN A 213 3.44 -11.06 2.28
C GLN A 213 2.65 -9.77 2.17
N VAL A 214 2.78 -9.08 1.02
CA VAL A 214 1.95 -7.92 0.68
C VAL A 214 1.27 -8.14 -0.67
N LEU A 215 0.03 -7.66 -0.79
CA LEU A 215 -0.68 -7.51 -2.06
C LEU A 215 -1.36 -6.14 -2.14
N VAL A 216 -1.57 -5.69 -3.37
CA VAL A 216 -2.38 -4.51 -3.66
C VAL A 216 -3.85 -4.84 -3.39
N PHE A 217 -4.53 -4.01 -2.60
CA PHE A 217 -5.92 -4.18 -2.17
C PHE A 217 -6.87 -4.44 -3.35
N HIS A 218 -6.76 -3.62 -4.40
CA HIS A 218 -7.61 -3.73 -5.59
C HIS A 218 -7.39 -5.04 -6.36
N ASP A 219 -6.17 -5.53 -6.40
CA ASP A 219 -5.83 -6.79 -7.05
C ASP A 219 -6.33 -7.97 -6.22
N LEU A 220 -6.10 -7.94 -4.90
CA LEU A 220 -6.52 -8.98 -3.95
C LEU A 220 -8.03 -9.18 -3.97
N LEU A 221 -8.81 -8.09 -4.01
CA LEU A 221 -10.27 -8.12 -3.94
C LEU A 221 -10.94 -8.16 -5.33
N GLY A 222 -10.18 -8.18 -6.42
CA GLY A 222 -10.73 -8.25 -7.77
C GLY A 222 -11.48 -6.98 -8.19
N LEU A 223 -11.07 -5.81 -7.71
CA LEU A 223 -11.56 -4.51 -8.17
C LEU A 223 -10.88 -4.06 -9.47
N ASN A 224 -9.62 -4.49 -9.68
CA ASN A 224 -8.86 -4.19 -10.88
C ASN A 224 -9.24 -5.13 -12.01
N THR A 225 -9.63 -4.58 -13.17
CA THR A 225 -10.00 -5.32 -14.39
C THR A 225 -8.88 -5.41 -15.42
N GLY A 226 -7.77 -4.70 -15.19
CA GLY A 226 -6.60 -4.68 -16.08
C GLY A 226 -5.72 -5.94 -15.96
N HIS A 227 -4.47 -5.80 -16.41
CA HIS A 227 -3.48 -6.85 -16.28
C HIS A 227 -3.19 -7.16 -14.81
N VAL A 228 -3.31 -8.43 -14.44
CA VAL A 228 -3.01 -8.91 -13.09
C VAL A 228 -1.71 -9.71 -13.12
N PRO A 229 -0.69 -9.33 -12.32
CA PRO A 229 0.55 -10.07 -12.23
C PRO A 229 0.34 -11.53 -11.81
N ARG A 230 1.18 -12.44 -12.30
CA ARG A 230 1.09 -13.89 -12.01
C ARG A 230 1.08 -14.23 -10.51
N PHE A 231 1.73 -13.43 -9.69
CA PHE A 231 1.83 -13.66 -8.24
C PHE A 231 0.58 -13.24 -7.47
N VAL A 232 -0.36 -12.55 -8.09
CA VAL A 232 -1.60 -12.12 -7.44
C VAL A 232 -2.58 -13.29 -7.37
N ARG A 233 -3.04 -13.59 -6.16
CA ARG A 233 -4.22 -14.41 -5.93
C ARG A 233 -5.39 -13.50 -5.65
N ARG A 234 -6.45 -13.60 -6.45
CA ARG A 234 -7.73 -12.94 -6.18
C ARG A 234 -8.50 -13.76 -5.16
N TYR A 235 -8.99 -13.10 -4.11
CA TYR A 235 -9.81 -13.72 -3.05
C TYR A 235 -11.30 -13.38 -3.20
N ALA A 236 -11.63 -12.37 -4.02
CA ALA A 236 -12.99 -11.96 -4.34
C ALA A 236 -13.10 -11.42 -5.76
N ASP A 237 -14.32 -11.21 -6.25
CA ASP A 237 -14.67 -10.47 -7.47
C ASP A 237 -15.59 -9.31 -7.10
N LEU A 238 -15.03 -8.30 -6.45
CA LEU A 238 -15.83 -7.14 -6.05
C LEU A 238 -16.20 -6.24 -7.24
N HIS A 239 -15.44 -6.28 -8.34
CA HIS A 239 -15.83 -5.56 -9.55
C HIS A 239 -17.14 -6.10 -10.12
N GLY A 240 -17.23 -7.43 -10.31
CA GLY A 240 -18.47 -8.08 -10.80
C GLY A 240 -19.65 -7.80 -9.89
N ALA A 241 -19.48 -7.99 -8.58
CA ALA A 241 -20.53 -7.73 -7.60
C ALA A 241 -21.00 -6.27 -7.60
N ALA A 242 -20.08 -5.32 -7.75
CA ALA A 242 -20.41 -3.88 -7.84
C ALA A 242 -21.18 -3.56 -9.13
N VAL A 243 -20.77 -4.11 -10.26
CA VAL A 243 -21.48 -3.93 -11.56
C VAL A 243 -22.90 -4.46 -11.46
N ASP A 244 -23.09 -5.68 -10.93
CA ASP A 244 -24.41 -6.29 -10.78
C ASP A 244 -25.31 -5.45 -9.85
N ALA A 245 -24.77 -4.93 -8.75
CA ALA A 245 -25.50 -4.05 -7.84
C ALA A 245 -25.93 -2.75 -8.51
N MET A 246 -25.01 -2.11 -9.26
CA MET A 246 -25.31 -0.89 -10.01
C MET A 246 -26.34 -1.12 -11.12
N GLN A 247 -26.30 -2.27 -11.79
CA GLN A 247 -27.30 -2.62 -12.81
C GLN A 247 -28.70 -2.72 -12.23
N ARG A 248 -28.86 -3.39 -11.05
CA ARG A 248 -30.14 -3.46 -10.34
C ARG A 248 -30.65 -2.06 -9.96
N TYR A 249 -29.81 -1.23 -9.38
CA TYR A 249 -30.17 0.15 -9.07
C TYR A 249 -30.65 0.92 -10.30
N VAL A 250 -29.93 0.82 -11.43
CA VAL A 250 -30.33 1.47 -12.70
C VAL A 250 -31.67 0.96 -13.19
N GLU A 251 -31.93 -0.35 -13.05
CA GLU A 251 -33.22 -0.95 -13.43
C GLU A 251 -34.37 -0.44 -12.55
N ASP A 252 -34.18 -0.42 -11.23
CA ASP A 252 -35.17 0.05 -10.26
C ASP A 252 -35.54 1.52 -10.48
N VAL A 253 -34.53 2.38 -10.71
CA VAL A 253 -34.79 3.79 -11.07
C VAL A 253 -35.60 3.93 -12.37
N ARG A 254 -35.22 3.15 -13.41
CA ARG A 254 -35.93 3.21 -14.71
C ARG A 254 -37.35 2.69 -14.66
N LYS A 255 -37.62 1.75 -13.77
CA LYS A 255 -38.96 1.17 -13.54
C LYS A 255 -39.82 1.98 -12.54
N GLY A 256 -39.27 2.99 -11.89
CA GLY A 256 -39.91 3.73 -10.81
C GLY A 256 -40.11 2.89 -9.53
N ALA A 257 -39.30 1.85 -9.36
CA ALA A 257 -39.29 1.02 -8.16
C ALA A 257 -38.43 1.60 -7.02
N PHE A 258 -37.53 2.54 -7.37
CA PHE A 258 -36.70 3.30 -6.41
C PHE A 258 -36.81 4.81 -6.72
N PRO A 259 -37.00 5.69 -5.70
CA PRO A 259 -37.32 5.32 -4.31
C PRO A 259 -38.76 4.79 -4.18
N ASN A 260 -39.00 3.95 -3.20
CA ASN A 260 -40.34 3.57 -2.79
C ASN A 260 -40.85 4.45 -1.62
N ASP A 261 -41.95 4.08 -1.01
CA ASP A 261 -42.58 4.85 0.08
C ASP A 261 -41.69 4.94 1.33
N GLU A 262 -40.97 3.85 1.68
CA GLU A 262 -40.08 3.79 2.85
C GLU A 262 -38.82 4.65 2.67
N GLU A 263 -38.43 4.93 1.45
CA GLU A 263 -37.24 5.73 1.10
C GLU A 263 -37.61 7.18 0.78
N SER A 264 -38.91 7.56 0.93
CA SER A 264 -39.44 8.88 0.60
C SER A 264 -39.78 9.69 1.86
N TYR A 265 -39.54 11.00 1.80
CA TYR A 265 -39.96 11.90 2.86
C TYR A 265 -41.33 12.49 2.50
N HIS A 266 -42.29 12.39 3.42
CA HIS A 266 -43.65 12.91 3.23
C HIS A 266 -43.86 14.17 4.05
N MET A 267 -44.61 15.14 3.48
CA MET A 267 -45.10 16.26 4.25
C MET A 267 -46.41 15.88 4.99
N SER A 268 -46.76 16.63 6.02
CA SER A 268 -48.03 16.43 6.71
C SER A 268 -49.22 16.70 5.74
N GLU A 269 -50.36 16.06 6.01
CA GLU A 269 -51.58 16.27 5.20
C GLU A 269 -51.99 17.76 5.11
N GLU A 270 -51.84 18.51 6.22
CA GLU A 270 -52.12 19.93 6.28
C GLU A 270 -51.19 20.74 5.36
N ALA A 271 -49.86 20.45 5.39
CA ALA A 271 -48.91 21.12 4.53
C ALA A 271 -49.10 20.75 3.05
N ALA A 272 -49.47 19.51 2.74
CA ALA A 272 -49.80 19.05 1.40
C ALA A 272 -51.05 19.77 0.86
N ALA A 273 -52.12 19.85 1.67
CA ALA A 273 -53.33 20.54 1.31
C ALA A 273 -53.09 22.04 1.07
N ALA A 274 -52.30 22.71 1.89
CA ALA A 274 -51.93 24.11 1.68
C ALA A 274 -51.14 24.34 0.39
N LEU A 275 -50.19 23.43 0.07
CA LEU A 275 -49.38 23.53 -1.15
C LEU A 275 -50.20 23.30 -2.43
N LEU A 276 -51.17 22.39 -2.39
CA LEU A 276 -52.01 22.05 -3.56
C LEU A 276 -53.19 23.04 -3.75
N ALA A 277 -53.44 23.93 -2.80
CA ALA A 277 -54.49 24.98 -2.89
C ALA A 277 -54.03 26.25 -3.62
N GLU A 278 -52.74 26.36 -3.97
CA GLU A 278 -52.17 27.41 -4.82
C GLU A 278 -52.18 27.00 -6.30
#